data_4207adc6b3dd48e518a161a5bde6157c
#
_entry.id   4207adc6b3dd48e518a161a5bde6157c
#
_cell.length_a   1.000
_cell.length_b   1.000
_cell.length_c   1.000
_cell.angle_alpha   90.00
_cell.angle_beta   90.00
_cell.angle_gamma   90.00
#
_symmetry.space_group_name_H-M   'P 1'
#
loop_
_entity.id
_entity.type
_entity.pdbx_description
1 polymer ?
#
loop_
_entity_poly.entity_id
_entity_poly.type
_entity_poly.pdbx_seq_one_letter_code
_entity_poly.pdbx_strand_id
1 'polypeptide(L)'
;LGWVISNEPFFRGATEVIQYLKLRGTWGRVGNSQISGRRFAYLDTVTDSSSTSYTFGKNMDQNYGTTAIDEYAVDVTWEVADKTDIGVDMRLLNNKLNLQFDYFKESREGIYLRRSSIPAYVGMINNPHGNIGRVENKGVEFSINYANSWGDWSLSLMGNYSFNRNKVLEDDSTAAYPWQSTIGNKVGQRFGLVALGLFESYEEI
;
A
#
# COMPACT_ATOMS: atom_id res chain seq x y z
N LEU A 1 22.23 7.25 -7.66
CA LEU A 1 23.16 8.34 -7.93
C LEU A 1 23.43 9.12 -6.64
N GLY A 2 24.66 9.64 -6.49
CA GLY A 2 25.02 10.48 -5.35
C GLY A 2 26.06 11.52 -5.77
N TRP A 3 25.86 12.75 -5.29
CA TRP A 3 26.77 13.87 -5.56
C TRP A 3 27.17 14.51 -4.24
N VAL A 4 28.48 14.47 -3.97
CA VAL A 4 29.08 15.09 -2.77
C VAL A 4 29.44 16.52 -3.11
N ILE A 5 28.52 17.43 -2.87
CA ILE A 5 28.64 18.87 -3.18
C ILE A 5 29.80 19.49 -2.38
N SER A 6 30.01 19.05 -1.14
CA SER A 6 31.08 19.57 -0.27
C SER A 6 32.49 19.32 -0.82
N ASN A 7 32.67 18.42 -1.79
CA ASN A 7 33.96 18.15 -2.43
C ASN A 7 34.24 19.09 -3.62
N GLU A 8 33.24 19.86 -4.05
CA GLU A 8 33.37 20.73 -5.22
C GLU A 8 34.12 22.01 -4.91
N PRO A 9 34.93 22.54 -5.84
CA PRO A 9 35.73 23.74 -5.62
C PRO A 9 34.91 25.00 -5.27
N PHE A 10 33.69 25.11 -5.80
CA PHE A 10 32.78 26.24 -5.52
C PHE A 10 32.23 26.23 -4.10
N PHE A 11 32.26 25.07 -3.43
CA PHE A 11 31.71 24.92 -2.09
C PHE A 11 32.69 25.28 -0.96
N ARG A 12 33.97 25.47 -1.28
CA ARG A 12 35.04 25.68 -0.28
C ARG A 12 34.76 26.81 0.72
N GLY A 13 34.07 27.87 0.33
CA GLY A 13 33.73 28.97 1.23
C GLY A 13 32.70 28.62 2.32
N ALA A 14 31.92 27.52 2.15
CA ALA A 14 30.88 27.10 3.07
C ALA A 14 31.35 25.95 3.99
N THR A 15 32.53 25.39 3.78
CA THR A 15 33.03 24.19 4.50
C THR A 15 33.29 24.43 5.98
N GLU A 16 33.44 25.70 6.40
CA GLU A 16 33.58 26.04 7.83
C GLU A 16 32.31 25.72 8.63
N VAL A 17 31.15 25.85 8.00
CA VAL A 17 29.84 25.59 8.63
C VAL A 17 29.30 24.22 8.25
N ILE A 18 29.42 23.86 6.97
CA ILE A 18 28.89 22.62 6.39
C ILE A 18 30.06 21.75 5.96
N GLN A 19 30.49 20.83 6.81
CA GLN A 19 31.65 19.97 6.55
C GLN A 19 31.34 18.89 5.51
N TYR A 20 30.08 18.53 5.37
CA TYR A 20 29.64 17.52 4.41
C TYR A 20 28.25 17.84 3.90
N LEU A 21 28.08 17.80 2.59
CA LEU A 21 26.79 17.90 1.92
C LEU A 21 26.76 16.94 0.74
N LYS A 22 25.81 16.01 0.78
CA LYS A 22 25.57 15.04 -0.28
C LYS A 22 24.12 15.01 -0.69
N LEU A 23 23.88 15.09 -2.00
CA LEU A 23 22.59 14.80 -2.60
C LEU A 23 22.57 13.33 -3.05
N ARG A 24 21.45 12.67 -2.82
CA ARG A 24 21.18 11.28 -3.24
C ARG A 24 19.93 11.25 -4.10
N GLY A 25 19.94 10.41 -5.12
CA GLY A 25 18.76 10.09 -5.90
C GLY A 25 18.80 8.62 -6.28
N THR A 26 17.76 7.88 -5.98
CA THR A 26 17.59 6.50 -6.36
C THR A 26 16.26 6.30 -7.07
N TRP A 27 16.27 5.45 -8.06
CA TRP A 27 15.09 4.94 -8.71
C TRP A 27 15.27 3.45 -8.93
N GLY A 28 14.22 2.68 -8.70
CA GLY A 28 14.25 1.25 -8.90
C GLY A 28 12.86 0.67 -9.09
N ARG A 29 12.82 -0.44 -9.81
CA ARG A 29 11.61 -1.23 -10.03
C ARG A 29 11.76 -2.58 -9.35
N VAL A 30 10.77 -2.97 -8.56
CA VAL A 30 10.74 -4.22 -7.80
C VAL A 30 9.46 -4.98 -8.14
N GLY A 31 9.60 -6.26 -8.48
CA GLY A 31 8.48 -7.18 -8.68
C GLY A 31 8.16 -7.95 -7.40
N ASN A 32 6.87 -8.18 -7.17
CA ASN A 32 6.38 -9.06 -6.12
C ASN A 32 5.47 -10.13 -6.72
N SER A 33 5.81 -11.40 -6.46
CA SER A 33 5.05 -12.56 -6.96
C SER A 33 4.08 -13.15 -5.93
N GLN A 34 3.91 -12.51 -4.77
CA GLN A 34 3.07 -13.05 -3.70
C GLN A 34 1.59 -12.76 -3.96
N ILE A 35 0.86 -13.78 -4.33
CA ILE A 35 -0.58 -13.75 -4.64
C ILE A 35 -1.41 -14.31 -3.48
N SER A 36 -1.43 -13.63 -2.34
CA SER A 36 -2.31 -13.93 -1.18
C SER A 36 -2.38 -15.42 -0.78
N GLY A 37 -1.31 -16.19 -0.97
CA GLY A 37 -1.26 -17.62 -0.65
C GLY A 37 -2.05 -18.54 -1.59
N ARG A 38 -2.65 -18.03 -2.65
CA ARG A 38 -3.33 -18.86 -3.66
C ARG A 38 -2.33 -19.64 -4.49
N ARG A 39 -2.66 -20.90 -4.72
CA ARG A 39 -1.90 -21.77 -5.62
C ARG A 39 -2.75 -22.04 -6.86
N PHE A 40 -2.07 -22.14 -8.01
CA PHE A 40 -2.71 -22.51 -9.27
C PHE A 40 -3.85 -21.58 -9.72
N ALA A 41 -3.71 -20.27 -9.47
CA ALA A 41 -4.69 -19.27 -9.87
C ALA A 41 -4.96 -19.19 -11.40
N TYR A 42 -4.09 -19.82 -12.19
CA TYR A 42 -4.20 -19.99 -13.64
C TYR A 42 -5.05 -21.21 -14.07
N LEU A 43 -5.63 -21.95 -13.13
CA LEU A 43 -6.52 -23.06 -13.40
C LEU A 43 -7.95 -22.73 -13.00
N ASP A 44 -8.90 -23.08 -13.87
CA ASP A 44 -10.31 -23.06 -13.51
C ASP A 44 -10.57 -24.08 -12.39
N THR A 45 -11.34 -23.69 -11.40
CA THR A 45 -11.81 -24.62 -10.37
C THR A 45 -13.31 -24.89 -10.56
N VAL A 46 -13.65 -26.16 -10.62
CA VAL A 46 -15.02 -26.64 -10.76
C VAL A 46 -15.37 -27.47 -9.54
N THR A 47 -16.49 -27.16 -8.93
CA THR A 47 -16.97 -27.86 -7.74
C THR A 47 -18.28 -28.57 -8.04
N ASP A 48 -18.32 -29.88 -7.73
CA ASP A 48 -19.57 -30.61 -7.64
C ASP A 48 -20.20 -30.38 -6.27
N SER A 49 -21.37 -29.75 -6.27
CA SER A 49 -22.08 -29.42 -5.05
C SER A 49 -23.37 -30.19 -4.93
N SER A 50 -23.48 -30.99 -3.91
CA SER A 50 -24.76 -31.62 -3.53
C SER A 50 -25.71 -30.64 -2.81
N SER A 51 -25.17 -29.50 -2.35
CA SER A 51 -25.97 -28.47 -1.66
C SER A 51 -26.82 -27.62 -2.58
N THR A 52 -26.50 -27.60 -3.86
CA THR A 52 -27.26 -26.97 -4.93
C THR A 52 -27.80 -28.03 -5.88
N SER A 53 -28.72 -28.85 -5.39
CA SER A 53 -29.34 -29.90 -6.16
C SER A 53 -30.74 -29.50 -6.62
N TYR A 54 -31.14 -30.02 -7.76
CA TYR A 54 -32.50 -29.91 -8.26
C TYR A 54 -33.16 -31.28 -8.39
N THR A 55 -34.42 -31.36 -7.98
CA THR A 55 -35.17 -32.59 -8.04
C THR A 55 -36.02 -32.66 -9.29
N PHE A 56 -35.89 -33.74 -10.01
CA PHE A 56 -36.68 -34.04 -11.22
C PHE A 56 -37.59 -35.24 -11.00
N GLY A 57 -38.49 -35.47 -11.91
CA GLY A 57 -39.41 -36.59 -11.88
C GLY A 57 -40.81 -36.23 -11.38
N LYS A 58 -41.76 -37.09 -11.69
CA LYS A 58 -43.18 -36.90 -11.35
C LYS A 58 -43.43 -36.84 -9.84
N ASN A 59 -42.60 -37.51 -9.05
CA ASN A 59 -42.68 -37.57 -7.60
C ASN A 59 -41.53 -36.79 -6.92
N MET A 60 -40.74 -36.01 -7.66
CA MET A 60 -39.54 -35.34 -7.15
C MET A 60 -38.53 -36.26 -6.48
N ASP A 61 -38.42 -37.52 -6.99
CA ASP A 61 -37.62 -38.59 -6.41
C ASP A 61 -36.19 -38.69 -7.00
N GLN A 62 -35.90 -37.95 -8.05
CA GLN A 62 -34.60 -37.90 -8.70
C GLN A 62 -33.89 -36.59 -8.36
N ASN A 63 -32.87 -36.69 -7.53
CA ASN A 63 -32.08 -35.57 -7.09
C ASN A 63 -30.72 -35.56 -7.83
N TYR A 64 -30.47 -34.51 -8.61
CA TYR A 64 -29.20 -34.32 -9.31
C TYR A 64 -28.44 -33.17 -8.69
N GLY A 65 -27.19 -33.44 -8.33
CA GLY A 65 -26.26 -32.37 -7.93
C GLY A 65 -25.95 -31.45 -9.09
N THR A 66 -25.55 -30.25 -8.77
CA THR A 66 -25.11 -29.27 -9.77
C THR A 66 -23.61 -29.14 -9.75
N THR A 67 -23.03 -29.01 -10.94
CA THR A 67 -21.63 -28.64 -11.11
C THR A 67 -21.56 -27.13 -11.32
N ALA A 68 -20.77 -26.45 -10.53
CA ALA A 68 -20.60 -25.01 -10.64
C ALA A 68 -19.12 -24.64 -10.81
N ILE A 69 -18.88 -23.56 -11.54
CA ILE A 69 -17.55 -22.96 -11.61
C ILE A 69 -17.32 -22.20 -10.30
N ASP A 70 -16.35 -22.68 -9.53
CA ASP A 70 -15.96 -22.00 -8.29
C ASP A 70 -15.25 -20.67 -8.61
N GLU A 71 -14.23 -20.74 -9.45
CA GLU A 71 -13.49 -19.57 -9.88
C GLU A 71 -12.87 -19.80 -11.26
N TYR A 72 -12.94 -18.79 -12.13
CA TYR A 72 -12.26 -18.83 -13.41
C TYR A 72 -10.75 -18.60 -13.28
N ALA A 73 -10.01 -19.26 -14.15
CA ALA A 73 -8.60 -19.01 -14.36
C ALA A 73 -8.35 -17.54 -14.75
N VAL A 74 -7.26 -17.00 -14.23
CA VAL A 74 -6.82 -15.65 -14.58
C VAL A 74 -5.33 -15.66 -14.95
N ASP A 75 -4.97 -14.81 -15.89
CA ASP A 75 -3.57 -14.55 -16.18
C ASP A 75 -2.98 -13.74 -15.02
N VAL A 76 -2.10 -14.39 -14.26
CA VAL A 76 -1.46 -13.79 -13.09
C VAL A 76 -0.14 -13.18 -13.53
N THR A 77 0.03 -11.90 -13.25
CA THR A 77 1.29 -11.19 -13.45
C THR A 77 1.88 -10.76 -12.10
N TRP A 78 3.11 -10.30 -12.13
CA TRP A 78 3.74 -9.75 -10.94
C TRP A 78 3.16 -8.37 -10.64
N GLU A 79 2.96 -8.12 -9.37
CA GLU A 79 2.82 -6.78 -8.84
C GLU A 79 4.15 -6.04 -8.99
N VAL A 80 4.13 -4.82 -9.50
CA VAL A 80 5.32 -4.02 -9.76
C VAL A 80 5.27 -2.74 -8.94
N ALA A 81 6.35 -2.44 -8.23
CA ALA A 81 6.53 -1.20 -7.49
C ALA A 81 7.66 -0.38 -8.10
N ASP A 82 7.35 0.80 -8.59
CA ASP A 82 8.31 1.83 -8.97
C ASP A 82 8.58 2.71 -7.75
N LYS A 83 9.86 2.76 -7.35
CA LYS A 83 10.31 3.50 -6.16
C LYS A 83 11.27 4.59 -6.57
N THR A 84 11.03 5.80 -6.09
CA THR A 84 11.92 6.96 -6.23
C THR A 84 12.21 7.51 -4.85
N ASP A 85 13.47 7.79 -4.61
CA ASP A 85 13.94 8.39 -3.36
C ASP A 85 14.93 9.51 -3.69
N ILE A 86 14.77 10.66 -3.03
CA ILE A 86 15.65 11.82 -3.15
C ILE A 86 16.02 12.23 -1.72
N GLY A 87 17.30 12.19 -1.42
CA GLY A 87 17.80 12.47 -0.08
C GLY A 87 18.93 13.49 -0.04
N VAL A 88 19.06 14.09 1.13
CA VAL A 88 20.14 15.03 1.47
C VAL A 88 20.79 14.58 2.77
N ASP A 89 22.10 14.39 2.75
CA ASP A 89 22.91 14.13 3.92
C ASP A 89 23.76 15.34 4.22
N MET A 90 23.71 15.86 5.47
CA MET A 90 24.50 17.00 5.91
C MET A 90 25.23 16.73 7.21
N ARG A 91 26.48 17.24 7.33
CA ARG A 91 27.20 17.31 8.59
C ARG A 91 27.61 18.74 8.86
N LEU A 92 27.29 19.20 10.03
CA LEU A 92 27.43 20.59 10.47
C LEU A 92 28.20 20.66 11.80
N LEU A 93 28.64 21.86 12.15
CA LEU A 93 29.25 22.14 13.44
C LEU A 93 30.44 21.23 13.76
N ASN A 94 31.40 21.13 12.83
CA ASN A 94 32.56 20.24 12.96
C ASN A 94 32.15 18.77 13.17
N ASN A 95 31.19 18.29 12.37
CA ASN A 95 30.60 16.95 12.41
C ASN A 95 29.84 16.60 13.72
N LYS A 96 29.55 17.56 14.57
CA LYS A 96 28.76 17.35 15.80
C LYS A 96 27.28 17.17 15.50
N LEU A 97 26.79 17.73 14.41
CA LEU A 97 25.39 17.66 13.99
C LEU A 97 25.29 16.96 12.63
N ASN A 98 24.65 15.81 12.60
CA ASN A 98 24.35 15.07 11.38
C ASN A 98 22.84 15.16 11.12
N LEU A 99 22.47 15.57 9.91
CA LEU A 99 21.10 15.66 9.43
C LEU A 99 20.95 14.80 8.20
N GLN A 100 19.84 14.10 8.12
CA GLN A 100 19.44 13.35 6.94
C GLN A 100 17.97 13.65 6.65
N PHE A 101 17.68 13.97 5.41
CA PHE A 101 16.33 14.21 4.92
C PHE A 101 16.11 13.40 3.66
N ASP A 102 14.99 12.68 3.60
CA ASP A 102 14.58 11.88 2.46
C ASP A 102 13.14 12.20 2.07
N TYR A 103 12.92 12.31 0.78
CA TYR A 103 11.59 12.29 0.17
C TYR A 103 11.48 11.04 -0.70
N PHE A 104 10.47 10.23 -0.44
CA PHE A 104 10.22 9.02 -1.22
C PHE A 104 8.84 9.02 -1.86
N LYS A 105 8.76 8.35 -3.00
CA LYS A 105 7.52 8.04 -3.71
C LYS A 105 7.57 6.61 -4.21
N GLU A 106 6.53 5.83 -3.93
CA GLU A 106 6.32 4.49 -4.44
C GLU A 106 4.99 4.45 -5.19
N SER A 107 5.00 3.98 -6.44
CA SER A 107 3.80 3.65 -7.22
C SER A 107 3.76 2.14 -7.42
N ARG A 108 2.75 1.50 -6.90
CA ARG A 108 2.55 0.06 -6.95
C ARG A 108 1.37 -0.24 -7.85
N GLU A 109 1.60 -1.07 -8.86
CA GLU A 109 0.64 -1.42 -9.90
C GLU A 109 0.52 -2.95 -10.03
N GLY A 110 -0.61 -3.40 -10.58
CA GLY A 110 -0.88 -4.82 -10.76
C GLY A 110 -1.08 -5.57 -9.45
N ILE A 111 -1.59 -4.91 -8.40
CA ILE A 111 -1.91 -5.55 -7.13
C ILE A 111 -3.00 -6.59 -7.37
N TYR A 112 -2.75 -7.82 -6.92
CA TYR A 112 -3.66 -8.93 -7.09
C TYR A 112 -4.84 -8.81 -6.12
N LEU A 113 -6.03 -8.49 -6.65
CA LEU A 113 -7.25 -8.25 -5.90
C LEU A 113 -8.40 -9.08 -6.43
N ARG A 114 -9.37 -9.41 -5.55
CA ARG A 114 -10.64 -10.00 -5.94
C ARG A 114 -11.49 -8.97 -6.68
N ARG A 115 -12.06 -9.37 -7.81
CA ARG A 115 -12.97 -8.53 -8.57
C ARG A 115 -14.35 -8.50 -7.91
N SER A 116 -14.75 -7.33 -7.45
CA SER A 116 -16.06 -7.13 -6.80
C SER A 116 -17.11 -6.52 -7.72
N SER A 117 -16.71 -6.01 -8.89
CA SER A 117 -17.61 -5.45 -9.89
C SER A 117 -18.44 -6.50 -10.64
N ILE A 118 -18.07 -7.79 -10.54
CA ILE A 118 -18.77 -8.87 -11.24
C ILE A 118 -20.03 -9.24 -10.45
N PRO A 119 -21.22 -9.08 -11.07
CA PRO A 119 -22.48 -9.33 -10.37
C PRO A 119 -22.75 -10.84 -10.19
N ALA A 120 -23.44 -11.18 -9.11
CA ALA A 120 -23.73 -12.58 -8.74
C ALA A 120 -24.54 -13.37 -9.79
N TYR A 121 -25.32 -12.69 -10.65
CA TYR A 121 -26.10 -13.37 -11.70
C TYR A 121 -25.24 -14.00 -12.80
N VAL A 122 -23.94 -13.73 -12.85
CA VAL A 122 -23.00 -14.43 -13.75
C VAL A 122 -22.87 -15.92 -13.37
N GLY A 123 -23.23 -16.29 -12.14
CA GLY A 123 -23.34 -17.68 -11.71
C GLY A 123 -22.04 -18.32 -11.23
N MET A 124 -21.01 -17.54 -10.93
CA MET A 124 -19.79 -18.01 -10.26
C MET A 124 -20.01 -18.07 -8.75
N ILE A 125 -19.40 -19.06 -8.10
CA ILE A 125 -19.40 -19.15 -6.63
C ILE A 125 -18.50 -18.06 -6.05
N ASN A 126 -17.30 -17.91 -6.60
CA ASN A 126 -16.35 -16.89 -6.21
C ASN A 126 -15.99 -16.01 -7.39
N ASN A 127 -15.96 -14.70 -7.15
CA ASN A 127 -15.46 -13.78 -8.16
C ASN A 127 -13.97 -13.98 -8.37
N PRO A 128 -13.50 -14.01 -9.63
CA PRO A 128 -12.10 -14.20 -9.94
C PRO A 128 -11.27 -13.02 -9.40
N HIS A 129 -10.01 -13.26 -9.23
CA HIS A 129 -9.02 -12.24 -8.91
C HIS A 129 -8.43 -11.66 -10.20
N GLY A 130 -7.66 -10.59 -10.07
CA GLY A 130 -6.89 -10.01 -11.17
C GLY A 130 -5.84 -9.02 -10.65
N ASN A 131 -4.86 -8.75 -11.47
CA ASN A 131 -3.82 -7.75 -11.20
C ASN A 131 -4.32 -6.35 -11.58
N ILE A 132 -5.26 -5.82 -10.83
CA ILE A 132 -6.05 -4.62 -11.15
C ILE A 132 -5.86 -3.46 -10.17
N GLY A 133 -5.27 -3.72 -9.00
CA GLY A 133 -5.11 -2.69 -7.98
C GLY A 133 -3.91 -1.79 -8.23
N ARG A 134 -4.05 -0.51 -7.85
CA ARG A 134 -2.99 0.47 -7.92
C ARG A 134 -3.00 1.36 -6.68
N VAL A 135 -1.82 1.53 -6.07
CA VAL A 135 -1.63 2.33 -4.85
C VAL A 135 -0.40 3.21 -5.00
N GLU A 136 -0.51 4.45 -4.60
CA GLU A 136 0.62 5.37 -4.44
C GLU A 136 0.93 5.54 -2.95
N ASN A 137 2.20 5.54 -2.59
CA ASN A 137 2.70 5.92 -1.27
C ASN A 137 3.80 6.95 -1.42
N LYS A 138 3.74 8.03 -0.65
CA LYS A 138 4.77 9.08 -0.62
C LYS A 138 4.93 9.63 0.78
N GLY A 139 6.13 10.08 1.06
CA GLY A 139 6.42 10.59 2.39
C GLY A 139 7.74 11.30 2.48
N VAL A 140 8.02 11.75 3.69
CA VAL A 140 9.28 12.37 4.07
C VAL A 140 9.82 11.71 5.33
N GLU A 141 11.12 11.58 5.39
CA GLU A 141 11.83 11.08 6.56
C GLU A 141 12.91 12.10 6.93
N PHE A 142 13.08 12.28 8.22
CA PHE A 142 14.09 13.17 8.76
C PHE A 142 14.76 12.51 9.94
N SER A 143 16.09 12.55 9.97
CA SER A 143 16.87 12.13 11.15
C SER A 143 17.87 13.21 11.55
N ILE A 144 18.04 13.35 12.86
CA ILE A 144 18.98 14.27 13.48
C ILE A 144 19.80 13.51 14.52
N ASN A 145 21.12 13.68 14.45
CA ASN A 145 22.04 13.18 15.45
C ASN A 145 22.97 14.32 15.86
N TYR A 146 22.97 14.67 17.12
CA TYR A 146 23.87 15.63 17.71
C TYR A 146 24.74 14.97 18.77
N ALA A 147 26.04 15.16 18.69
CA ALA A 147 26.98 14.69 19.71
C ALA A 147 28.02 15.76 20.01
N ASN A 148 28.23 16.03 21.28
CA ASN A 148 29.24 16.99 21.73
C ASN A 148 29.79 16.60 23.10
N SER A 149 31.04 17.01 23.37
CA SER A 149 31.71 16.78 24.65
C SER A 149 32.31 18.09 25.15
N TRP A 150 32.18 18.32 26.48
CA TRP A 150 32.70 19.48 27.18
C TRP A 150 33.42 18.99 28.48
N GLY A 151 34.75 18.98 28.49
CA GLY A 151 35.51 18.42 29.58
C GLY A 151 35.14 16.94 29.81
N ASP A 152 34.69 16.62 31.01
CA ASP A 152 34.28 15.26 31.40
C ASP A 152 32.82 14.91 31.00
N TRP A 153 32.09 15.86 30.45
CA TRP A 153 30.70 15.66 30.04
C TRP A 153 30.57 15.35 28.54
N SER A 154 29.75 14.36 28.22
CA SER A 154 29.37 14.07 26.85
C SER A 154 27.84 14.01 26.71
N LEU A 155 27.32 14.63 25.65
CA LEU A 155 25.90 14.61 25.31
C LEU A 155 25.73 14.04 23.93
N SER A 156 24.83 13.07 23.80
CA SER A 156 24.37 12.53 22.51
C SER A 156 22.85 12.58 22.45
N LEU A 157 22.32 13.21 21.41
CA LEU A 157 20.89 13.30 21.14
C LEU A 157 20.60 12.74 19.76
N MET A 158 19.55 11.93 19.65
CA MET A 158 19.08 11.37 18.39
C MET A 158 17.57 11.55 18.27
N GLY A 159 17.10 11.98 17.11
CA GLY A 159 15.70 12.11 16.79
C GLY A 159 15.41 11.64 15.37
N ASN A 160 14.28 10.96 15.20
CA ASN A 160 13.78 10.53 13.90
C ASN A 160 12.33 10.98 13.75
N TYR A 161 11.99 11.42 12.53
CA TYR A 161 10.63 11.77 12.16
C TYR A 161 10.32 11.13 10.80
N SER A 162 9.20 10.45 10.70
CA SER A 162 8.72 9.90 9.43
C SER A 162 7.24 10.25 9.26
N PHE A 163 6.90 10.75 8.10
CA PHE A 163 5.52 11.00 7.70
C PHE A 163 5.28 10.41 6.33
N ASN A 164 4.30 9.53 6.22
CA ASN A 164 3.89 8.97 4.94
C ASN A 164 2.38 9.06 4.72
N ARG A 165 2.00 9.06 3.46
CA ARG A 165 0.61 9.04 3.05
C ARG A 165 0.45 8.15 1.82
N ASN A 166 -0.33 7.08 1.98
CA ASN A 166 -0.73 6.26 0.86
C ASN A 166 -2.12 6.63 0.34
N LYS A 167 -2.38 6.26 -0.90
CA LYS A 167 -3.64 6.51 -1.58
C LYS A 167 -3.94 5.37 -2.54
N VAL A 168 -5.15 4.84 -2.46
CA VAL A 168 -5.68 3.92 -3.47
C VAL A 168 -6.02 4.72 -4.72
N LEU A 169 -5.44 4.35 -5.85
CA LEU A 169 -5.69 4.99 -7.14
C LEU A 169 -6.69 4.18 -7.97
N GLU A 170 -6.57 2.85 -7.92
CA GLU A 170 -7.43 1.93 -8.65
C GLU A 170 -7.69 0.70 -7.79
N ASP A 171 -8.93 0.28 -7.77
CA ASP A 171 -9.40 -1.01 -7.28
C ASP A 171 -10.70 -1.37 -8.01
N ASP A 172 -11.22 -2.58 -7.78
CA ASP A 172 -12.47 -3.05 -8.38
C ASP A 172 -13.65 -2.97 -7.39
N SER A 173 -13.54 -2.12 -6.36
CA SER A 173 -14.62 -1.97 -5.39
C SER A 173 -15.81 -1.24 -5.98
N THR A 174 -17.01 -1.82 -5.80
CA THR A 174 -18.28 -1.19 -6.15
C THR A 174 -18.88 -0.54 -4.90
N ALA A 175 -18.66 0.76 -4.76
CA ALA A 175 -19.28 1.51 -3.67
C ALA A 175 -20.72 1.87 -4.02
N ALA A 176 -21.66 1.58 -3.12
CA ALA A 176 -23.06 1.96 -3.29
C ALA A 176 -23.22 3.50 -3.32
N TYR A 177 -22.36 4.20 -2.61
CA TYR A 177 -22.35 5.66 -2.53
C TYR A 177 -20.94 6.21 -2.70
N PRO A 178 -20.76 7.41 -3.27
CA PRO A 178 -19.44 8.00 -3.53
C PRO A 178 -18.56 8.13 -2.27
N TRP A 179 -19.14 8.37 -1.11
CA TRP A 179 -18.39 8.51 0.16
C TRP A 179 -17.89 7.18 0.73
N GLN A 180 -18.35 6.05 0.20
CA GLN A 180 -17.89 4.71 0.57
C GLN A 180 -16.75 4.22 -0.33
N SER A 181 -16.42 4.98 -1.37
CA SER A 181 -15.35 4.60 -2.30
C SER A 181 -14.02 4.51 -1.58
N THR A 182 -13.31 3.43 -1.82
CA THR A 182 -11.91 3.23 -1.39
C THR A 182 -10.95 4.06 -2.24
N ILE A 183 -11.30 4.32 -3.50
CA ILE A 183 -10.49 5.13 -4.43
C ILE A 183 -10.35 6.56 -3.89
N GLY A 184 -9.11 7.01 -3.84
CA GLY A 184 -8.78 8.34 -3.32
C GLY A 184 -8.49 8.38 -1.82
N ASN A 185 -8.84 7.32 -1.09
CA ASN A 185 -8.61 7.17 0.34
C ASN A 185 -7.33 6.36 0.62
N LYS A 186 -6.90 6.36 1.88
CA LYS A 186 -5.76 5.53 2.29
C LYS A 186 -6.15 4.04 2.33
N VAL A 187 -5.17 3.18 2.11
CA VAL A 187 -5.34 1.73 2.29
C VAL A 187 -5.79 1.44 3.71
N GLY A 188 -6.86 0.65 3.85
CA GLY A 188 -7.44 0.33 5.16
C GLY A 188 -8.15 1.51 5.84
N GLN A 189 -8.59 2.51 5.08
CA GLN A 189 -9.41 3.60 5.61
C GLN A 189 -10.66 3.02 6.30
N ARG A 190 -10.87 3.39 7.56
CA ARG A 190 -12.08 3.06 8.27
C ARG A 190 -13.19 4.06 7.89
N PHE A 191 -14.35 3.52 7.62
CA PHE A 191 -15.57 4.27 7.40
C PHE A 191 -16.54 3.99 8.57
N GLY A 192 -17.27 4.98 9.00
CA GLY A 192 -18.21 4.84 10.08
C GLY A 192 -19.23 5.98 10.10
N LEU A 193 -20.28 5.80 10.86
CA LEU A 193 -21.27 6.85 11.11
C LEU A 193 -20.76 7.75 12.24
N VAL A 194 -21.08 9.03 12.13
CA VAL A 194 -20.85 9.99 13.19
C VAL A 194 -22.09 9.97 14.09
N ALA A 195 -21.93 9.63 15.37
CA ALA A 195 -23.02 9.69 16.32
C ALA A 195 -23.39 11.16 16.54
N LEU A 196 -24.63 11.51 16.33
CA LEU A 196 -25.16 12.86 16.53
C LEU A 196 -25.52 13.12 18.01
N GLY A 197 -25.80 12.07 18.78
CA GLY A 197 -26.16 12.12 20.17
C GLY A 197 -26.75 10.79 20.64
N LEU A 198 -27.21 10.77 21.85
CA LEU A 198 -28.06 9.71 22.41
C LEU A 198 -29.52 10.19 22.30
N PHE A 199 -30.43 9.24 22.09
CA PHE A 199 -31.87 9.55 22.19
C PHE A 199 -32.20 9.97 23.62
N GLU A 200 -32.93 11.07 23.78
CA GLU A 200 -33.32 11.61 25.08
C GLU A 200 -34.72 11.11 25.50
N SER A 201 -35.55 10.66 24.53
CA SER A 201 -36.88 10.14 24.78
C SER A 201 -37.24 8.97 23.86
N TYR A 202 -38.24 8.19 24.22
CA TYR A 202 -38.80 7.14 23.37
C TYR A 202 -39.48 7.65 22.09
N GLU A 203 -39.81 8.94 22.05
CA GLU A 203 -40.47 9.58 20.89
C GLU A 203 -39.45 9.91 19.77
N GLU A 204 -38.14 9.84 20.08
CA GLU A 204 -37.05 10.08 19.11
C GLU A 204 -36.61 8.79 18.41
N ILE A 205 -37.07 7.62 18.87
CA ILE A 205 -36.76 6.32 18.30
C ILE A 205 -37.79 5.94 17.23
#